data_f9b0f6ee699ef8ec1468e394239cbd39
#
_entry.id   f9b0f6ee699ef8ec1468e394239cbd39
#
_cell.length_a   1.000
_cell.length_b   1.000
_cell.length_c   1.000
_cell.angle_alpha   90.00
_cell.angle_beta   90.00
_cell.angle_gamma   90.00
#
_symmetry.space_group_name_H-M   'P 1'
#
loop_
_entity.id
_entity.type
_entity.pdbx_description
1 polymer ?
#
loop_
_entity_poly.entity_id
_entity_poly.type
_entity_poly.pdbx_seq_one_letter_code
_entity_poly.pdbx_strand_id
1 'polypeptide(L)'
;MPSGIDARRMPRSSAPTAAPPLEIELKLAVRPQDLERLRRVLSAWGPGRRQRLRTDYVDTPERVLARHGVALRLRRIGRGWVQTLKARGSGGALSVRGEWETPLTGPTVELGCLKGTPAAPLLPLLARAGALRPVFRTEFERTTWDIVLDAVQFEAALDLGAVRAGRGRAAVTAPLCELELELRGGDPAALIDFALDLMAPRGAPALRPLLDSKATRGDRLARGETAAVTKAGASGFRAALPRNPTTAEALRAVVAHGTHVMLANVDGLLQLDRPPRGVQAEFVHQARVALRRMRSAARLLDRRGRDLPEALREEMRWFAGLCGAARDLDVLLDETLPALERDGTPRMAAVERTMRVRHARAYRALRAAAAGVRFARLALRLLRWTRTPAPKTPAFAARAPRRLERLRKRLLDSAAFFTALEAPQRHAVRIRAKRLRYALELAADTMPVAATTAWTRRLEALQDLLGATNDAEVAQQTVAQLGDTAAVRSLRAAARNFVRGSLMPTERALLQLARAPEPWRRRRARRAPRSPAAKA
;
A
#
# COMPACT_ATOMS: atom_id res chain seq x y z
N MET A 1 -61.39 -36.92 -31.59
CA MET A 1 -60.50 -38.08 -31.48
C MET A 1 -59.16 -37.74 -32.09
N PRO A 2 -58.02 -38.07 -31.49
CA PRO A 2 -57.62 -38.21 -30.08
C PRO A 2 -56.40 -37.29 -29.74
N SER A 3 -56.27 -37.10 -28.47
CA SER A 3 -55.14 -37.36 -27.55
C SER A 3 -53.94 -36.43 -27.57
N GLY A 4 -53.78 -35.85 -26.40
CA GLY A 4 -52.67 -35.04 -25.98
C GLY A 4 -51.35 -35.77 -25.96
N ILE A 5 -50.28 -35.04 -26.08
CA ILE A 5 -48.94 -35.46 -25.78
C ILE A 5 -48.40 -34.58 -24.67
N ASP A 6 -48.18 -35.22 -23.55
CA ASP A 6 -47.62 -34.81 -22.29
C ASP A 6 -46.17 -34.31 -22.44
N ALA A 7 -45.93 -33.06 -22.15
CA ALA A 7 -44.59 -32.48 -22.11
C ALA A 7 -43.88 -32.86 -20.83
N ARG A 8 -43.20 -34.02 -20.82
CA ARG A 8 -42.41 -34.50 -19.70
C ARG A 8 -41.21 -33.56 -19.43
N ARG A 9 -41.26 -33.01 -18.23
CA ARG A 9 -40.14 -32.39 -17.49
C ARG A 9 -38.80 -33.05 -17.80
N MET A 10 -37.85 -32.27 -18.32
CA MET A 10 -36.45 -32.60 -18.20
C MET A 10 -35.96 -32.29 -16.79
N PRO A 11 -35.20 -33.16 -16.14
CA PRO A 11 -34.64 -32.87 -14.83
C PRO A 11 -33.54 -31.82 -14.97
N ARG A 12 -33.68 -30.74 -14.22
CA ARG A 12 -32.58 -29.80 -13.98
C ARG A 12 -31.53 -30.51 -13.12
N SER A 13 -30.49 -31.01 -13.74
CA SER A 13 -29.27 -31.43 -13.05
C SER A 13 -28.52 -30.19 -12.59
N SER A 14 -28.83 -29.69 -11.42
CA SER A 14 -27.94 -28.81 -10.67
C SER A 14 -26.95 -29.70 -9.91
N ALA A 15 -25.84 -30.03 -10.56
CA ALA A 15 -24.69 -30.50 -9.82
C ALA A 15 -24.24 -29.40 -8.84
N PRO A 16 -24.00 -29.69 -7.54
CA PRO A 16 -23.45 -28.71 -6.63
C PRO A 16 -22.09 -28.28 -7.15
N THR A 17 -21.93 -27.01 -7.44
CA THR A 17 -20.64 -26.40 -7.79
C THR A 17 -19.77 -26.56 -6.56
N ALA A 18 -18.82 -27.50 -6.59
CA ALA A 18 -17.83 -27.65 -5.52
C ALA A 18 -17.15 -26.29 -5.32
N ALA A 19 -17.00 -25.88 -4.06
CA ALA A 19 -16.30 -24.65 -3.73
C ALA A 19 -14.92 -24.68 -4.44
N PRO A 20 -14.46 -23.57 -5.02
CA PRO A 20 -13.17 -23.54 -5.73
C PRO A 20 -12.06 -23.96 -4.76
N PRO A 21 -11.08 -24.78 -5.22
CA PRO A 21 -9.93 -25.10 -4.39
C PRO A 21 -9.18 -23.80 -4.07
N LEU A 22 -9.10 -23.47 -2.78
CA LEU A 22 -8.50 -22.23 -2.29
C LEU A 22 -7.04 -22.48 -1.92
N GLU A 23 -6.15 -21.74 -2.55
CA GLU A 23 -4.75 -21.62 -2.16
C GLU A 23 -4.59 -20.44 -1.20
N ILE A 24 -4.01 -20.70 -0.03
CA ILE A 24 -3.66 -19.67 0.96
C ILE A 24 -2.14 -19.64 1.10
N GLU A 25 -1.52 -18.54 0.72
CA GLU A 25 -0.07 -18.42 0.69
C GLU A 25 0.44 -17.07 1.20
N LEU A 26 1.58 -17.09 1.89
CA LEU A 26 2.36 -15.90 2.25
C LEU A 26 3.64 -15.86 1.42
N LYS A 27 3.82 -14.78 0.64
CA LYS A 27 5.02 -14.58 -0.18
C LYS A 27 5.97 -13.60 0.50
N LEU A 28 7.26 -13.96 0.50
CA LEU A 28 8.32 -13.23 1.19
C LEU A 28 9.52 -13.05 0.26
N ALA A 29 9.94 -11.82 0.01
CA ALA A 29 11.20 -11.55 -0.66
C ALA A 29 12.38 -11.96 0.23
N VAL A 30 13.34 -12.64 -0.33
CA VAL A 30 14.59 -13.06 0.31
C VAL A 30 15.75 -12.34 -0.37
N ARG A 31 16.69 -11.78 0.40
CA ARG A 31 17.89 -11.18 -0.17
C ARG A 31 18.88 -12.30 -0.54
N PRO A 32 19.61 -12.19 -1.66
CA PRO A 32 20.59 -13.23 -2.04
C PRO A 32 21.58 -13.58 -0.92
N GLN A 33 22.03 -12.60 -0.17
CA GLN A 33 22.95 -12.78 0.96
C GLN A 33 22.36 -13.53 2.17
N ASP A 34 21.05 -13.67 2.25
CA ASP A 34 20.35 -14.38 3.32
C ASP A 34 20.02 -15.84 2.98
N LEU A 35 20.22 -16.26 1.73
CA LEU A 35 19.82 -17.58 1.21
C LEU A 35 20.40 -18.76 2.01
N GLU A 36 21.71 -18.77 2.20
CA GLU A 36 22.37 -19.87 2.89
C GLU A 36 21.93 -20.00 4.35
N ARG A 37 21.71 -18.85 4.99
CA ARG A 37 21.18 -18.83 6.36
C ARG A 37 19.75 -19.35 6.40
N LEU A 38 18.89 -18.92 5.47
CA LEU A 38 17.51 -19.39 5.40
C LEU A 38 17.43 -20.90 5.13
N ARG A 39 18.22 -21.41 4.20
CA ARG A 39 18.32 -22.86 3.93
C ARG A 39 18.72 -23.63 5.19
N ARG A 40 19.73 -23.17 5.92
CA ARG A 40 20.21 -23.81 7.14
C ARG A 40 19.11 -23.86 8.21
N VAL A 41 18.37 -22.76 8.40
CA VAL A 41 17.25 -22.73 9.36
C VAL A 41 16.14 -23.68 8.95
N LEU A 42 15.74 -23.66 7.66
CA LEU A 42 14.69 -24.54 7.14
C LEU A 42 15.09 -26.01 7.14
N SER A 43 16.38 -26.33 7.07
CA SER A 43 16.86 -27.72 7.15
C SER A 43 16.59 -28.42 8.48
N ALA A 44 16.18 -27.68 9.53
CA ALA A 44 15.68 -28.27 10.78
C ALA A 44 14.41 -29.13 10.56
N TRP A 45 13.67 -28.90 9.48
CA TRP A 45 12.49 -29.70 9.08
C TRP A 45 12.80 -30.75 7.99
N GLY A 46 14.07 -31.10 7.81
CA GLY A 46 14.52 -32.11 6.86
C GLY A 46 15.39 -31.59 5.73
N PRO A 47 15.88 -32.46 4.83
CA PRO A 47 16.90 -32.13 3.82
C PRO A 47 16.38 -31.21 2.70
N GLY A 48 15.09 -30.95 2.62
CA GLY A 48 14.46 -30.19 1.54
C GLY A 48 14.49 -30.92 0.19
N ARG A 49 13.38 -30.93 -0.51
CA ARG A 49 13.27 -31.53 -1.85
C ARG A 49 13.55 -30.47 -2.91
N ARG A 50 14.54 -30.70 -3.77
CA ARG A 50 14.91 -29.78 -4.85
C ARG A 50 14.29 -30.20 -6.18
N GLN A 51 13.76 -29.21 -6.90
CA GLN A 51 13.18 -29.37 -8.21
C GLN A 51 13.47 -28.16 -9.09
N ARG A 52 13.86 -28.39 -10.35
CA ARG A 52 13.92 -27.33 -11.36
C ARG A 52 12.56 -27.17 -12.02
N LEU A 53 12.05 -25.97 -12.00
CA LEU A 53 10.74 -25.62 -12.55
C LEU A 53 10.89 -24.64 -13.70
N ARG A 54 10.26 -25.00 -14.83
CA ARG A 54 10.11 -24.14 -15.98
C ARG A 54 8.62 -24.00 -16.27
N THR A 55 8.15 -22.78 -16.24
CA THR A 55 6.72 -22.47 -16.37
C THR A 55 6.53 -21.39 -17.42
N ASP A 56 5.73 -21.68 -18.44
CA ASP A 56 5.30 -20.73 -19.45
C ASP A 56 3.95 -20.14 -19.05
N TYR A 57 3.89 -18.81 -18.94
CA TYR A 57 2.65 -18.09 -18.75
C TYR A 57 2.09 -17.69 -20.11
N VAL A 58 0.84 -18.04 -20.35
CA VAL A 58 0.19 -17.90 -21.67
C VAL A 58 -0.97 -16.93 -21.60
N ASP A 59 -1.11 -16.10 -22.63
CA ASP A 59 -2.22 -15.16 -22.80
C ASP A 59 -2.37 -14.84 -24.29
N THR A 60 -3.44 -14.11 -24.65
CA THR A 60 -3.56 -13.51 -25.96
C THR A 60 -2.60 -12.32 -26.13
N PRO A 61 -2.32 -11.86 -27.36
CA PRO A 61 -1.57 -10.62 -27.61
C PRO A 61 -2.13 -9.42 -26.84
N GLU A 62 -3.46 -9.32 -26.74
CA GLU A 62 -4.21 -8.24 -26.10
C GLU A 62 -4.29 -8.41 -24.57
N ARG A 63 -3.70 -9.48 -24.01
CA ARG A 63 -3.69 -9.77 -22.55
C ARG A 63 -5.09 -9.95 -21.96
N VAL A 64 -5.93 -10.69 -22.63
CA VAL A 64 -7.32 -10.90 -22.21
C VAL A 64 -7.39 -11.51 -20.80
N LEU A 65 -6.61 -12.56 -20.52
CA LEU A 65 -6.62 -13.20 -19.20
C LEU A 65 -6.11 -12.25 -18.10
N ALA A 66 -4.98 -11.60 -18.31
CA ALA A 66 -4.39 -10.69 -17.34
C ALA A 66 -5.31 -9.50 -17.01
N ARG A 67 -5.98 -8.90 -18.02
CA ARG A 67 -6.96 -7.82 -17.82
C ARG A 67 -8.14 -8.24 -16.95
N HIS A 68 -8.54 -9.50 -17.02
CA HIS A 68 -9.63 -10.05 -16.21
C HIS A 68 -9.14 -10.65 -14.87
N GLY A 69 -7.87 -10.43 -14.53
CA GLY A 69 -7.30 -10.86 -13.25
C GLY A 69 -7.10 -12.38 -13.15
N VAL A 70 -6.83 -13.02 -14.27
CA VAL A 70 -6.59 -14.47 -14.38
C VAL A 70 -5.20 -14.70 -14.94
N ALA A 71 -4.49 -15.68 -14.40
CA ALA A 71 -3.21 -16.13 -14.93
C ALA A 71 -3.30 -17.60 -15.32
N LEU A 72 -2.95 -17.92 -16.57
CA LEU A 72 -2.88 -19.28 -17.09
C LEU A 72 -1.42 -19.65 -17.32
N ARG A 73 -1.02 -20.81 -16.82
CA ARG A 73 0.34 -21.29 -16.97
C ARG A 73 0.39 -22.76 -17.42
N LEU A 74 1.41 -23.09 -18.17
CA LEU A 74 1.81 -24.45 -18.51
C LEU A 74 3.13 -24.76 -17.83
N ARG A 75 3.18 -25.83 -17.05
CA ARG A 75 4.36 -26.27 -16.32
C ARG A 75 4.69 -27.71 -16.67
N ARG A 76 5.95 -27.96 -16.99
CA ARG A 76 6.47 -29.34 -17.12
C ARG A 76 6.84 -29.86 -15.74
N ILE A 77 6.31 -31.01 -15.37
CA ILE A 77 6.64 -31.76 -14.15
C ILE A 77 7.08 -33.18 -14.54
N GLY A 78 8.37 -33.48 -14.41
CA GLY A 78 8.91 -34.74 -14.91
C GLY A 78 8.68 -34.92 -16.43
N ARG A 79 7.94 -35.95 -16.81
CA ARG A 79 7.54 -36.23 -18.21
C ARG A 79 6.17 -35.65 -18.59
N GLY A 80 5.37 -35.24 -17.61
CA GLY A 80 4.02 -34.69 -17.81
C GLY A 80 3.99 -33.18 -17.89
N TRP A 81 2.81 -32.66 -18.26
CA TRP A 81 2.49 -31.24 -18.27
C TRP A 81 1.29 -30.97 -17.36
N VAL A 82 1.27 -29.81 -16.76
CA VAL A 82 0.13 -29.34 -15.94
C VAL A 82 -0.27 -27.94 -16.41
N GLN A 83 -1.55 -27.79 -16.72
CA GLN A 83 -2.19 -26.50 -16.92
C GLN A 83 -2.71 -26.02 -15.57
N THR A 84 -2.34 -24.80 -15.17
CA THR A 84 -2.85 -24.19 -13.95
C THR A 84 -3.50 -22.85 -14.27
N LEU A 85 -4.72 -22.67 -13.82
CA LEU A 85 -5.40 -21.36 -13.80
C LEU A 85 -5.38 -20.82 -12.37
N LYS A 86 -4.92 -19.59 -12.20
CA LYS A 86 -4.98 -18.87 -10.93
C LYS A 86 -5.82 -17.61 -11.09
N ALA A 87 -6.85 -17.44 -10.26
CA ALA A 87 -7.64 -16.22 -10.21
C ALA A 87 -6.93 -15.14 -9.37
N ARG A 88 -7.33 -13.88 -9.56
CA ARG A 88 -6.85 -12.78 -8.71
C ARG A 88 -7.23 -13.06 -7.26
N GLY A 89 -6.24 -13.10 -6.38
CA GLY A 89 -6.44 -13.30 -4.95
C GLY A 89 -6.90 -12.05 -4.23
N SER A 90 -7.40 -12.26 -3.02
CA SER A 90 -7.64 -11.24 -2.00
C SER A 90 -6.59 -11.34 -0.90
N GLY A 91 -6.47 -10.31 -0.04
CA GLY A 91 -5.65 -10.38 1.16
C GLY A 91 -4.22 -9.85 1.07
N GLY A 92 -3.77 -9.39 -0.08
CA GLY A 92 -2.44 -8.77 -0.22
C GLY A 92 -1.29 -9.77 -0.11
N ALA A 93 -0.34 -9.56 0.82
CA ALA A 93 0.85 -10.41 0.97
C ALA A 93 0.50 -11.83 1.47
N LEU A 94 -0.51 -11.98 2.34
CA LEU A 94 -1.15 -13.25 2.64
C LEU A 94 -2.34 -13.38 1.68
N SER A 95 -2.14 -14.09 0.59
CA SER A 95 -3.06 -14.21 -0.53
C SER A 95 -3.99 -15.39 -0.34
N VAL A 96 -5.28 -15.20 -0.64
CA VAL A 96 -6.29 -16.26 -0.75
C VAL A 96 -6.84 -16.20 -2.16
N ARG A 97 -6.69 -17.27 -2.93
CA ARG A 97 -7.14 -17.31 -4.33
C ARG A 97 -7.56 -18.68 -4.79
N GLY A 98 -8.43 -18.75 -5.79
CA GLY A 98 -8.76 -19.98 -6.48
C GLY A 98 -7.61 -20.45 -7.39
N GLU A 99 -7.29 -21.74 -7.32
CA GLU A 99 -6.34 -22.38 -8.20
C GLU A 99 -6.96 -23.68 -8.77
N TRP A 100 -6.90 -23.84 -10.09
CA TRP A 100 -7.40 -25.01 -10.81
C TRP A 100 -6.25 -25.64 -11.59
N GLU A 101 -5.95 -26.88 -11.29
CA GLU A 101 -4.90 -27.65 -11.96
C GLU A 101 -5.49 -28.79 -12.78
N THR A 102 -4.97 -28.98 -13.98
CA THR A 102 -5.37 -30.06 -14.89
C THR A 102 -4.13 -30.68 -15.50
N PRO A 103 -3.91 -32.00 -15.35
CA PRO A 103 -2.86 -32.72 -16.08
C PRO A 103 -3.12 -32.64 -17.58
N LEU A 104 -2.04 -32.47 -18.37
CA LEU A 104 -2.07 -32.45 -19.83
C LEU A 104 -1.13 -33.49 -20.41
N THR A 105 -1.44 -33.95 -21.62
CA THR A 105 -0.59 -34.87 -22.40
C THR A 105 0.58 -34.14 -23.08
N GLY A 106 0.47 -32.82 -23.30
CA GLY A 106 1.48 -32.02 -24.00
C GLY A 106 1.49 -30.56 -23.61
N PRO A 107 2.35 -29.72 -24.24
CA PRO A 107 2.53 -28.31 -23.91
C PRO A 107 1.46 -27.39 -24.55
N THR A 108 0.27 -27.90 -24.83
CA THR A 108 -0.79 -27.15 -25.48
C THR A 108 -1.92 -26.85 -24.50
N VAL A 109 -2.43 -25.62 -24.52
CA VAL A 109 -3.56 -25.22 -23.66
C VAL A 109 -4.83 -25.95 -24.11
N GLU A 110 -5.50 -26.58 -23.16
CA GLU A 110 -6.82 -27.19 -23.32
C GLU A 110 -7.90 -26.24 -22.80
N LEU A 111 -8.56 -25.52 -23.72
CA LEU A 111 -9.61 -24.55 -23.38
C LEU A 111 -10.81 -25.21 -22.69
N GLY A 112 -11.08 -26.49 -22.97
CA GLY A 112 -12.16 -27.26 -22.34
C GLY A 112 -12.03 -27.31 -20.81
N CYS A 113 -10.80 -27.37 -20.30
CA CYS A 113 -10.49 -27.41 -18.87
C CYS A 113 -10.75 -26.06 -18.13
N LEU A 114 -11.00 -25.00 -18.86
CA LEU A 114 -11.35 -23.69 -18.29
C LEU A 114 -12.85 -23.54 -18.00
N LYS A 115 -13.69 -24.49 -18.45
CA LYS A 115 -15.12 -24.54 -18.10
C LYS A 115 -15.26 -24.75 -16.60
N GLY A 116 -16.14 -24.00 -15.95
CA GLY A 116 -16.31 -24.05 -14.50
C GLY A 116 -15.29 -23.24 -13.70
N THR A 117 -14.36 -22.53 -14.35
CA THR A 117 -13.42 -21.60 -13.74
C THR A 117 -13.80 -20.14 -14.01
N PRO A 118 -13.20 -19.16 -13.33
CA PRO A 118 -13.42 -17.73 -13.63
C PRO A 118 -13.03 -17.32 -15.06
N ALA A 119 -12.30 -18.14 -15.80
CA ALA A 119 -12.00 -17.90 -17.21
C ALA A 119 -13.10 -18.38 -18.18
N ALA A 120 -14.12 -19.11 -17.71
CA ALA A 120 -15.20 -19.61 -18.57
C ALA A 120 -15.91 -18.53 -19.40
N PRO A 121 -16.24 -17.34 -18.86
CA PRO A 121 -16.83 -16.25 -19.65
C PRO A 121 -15.91 -15.70 -20.75
N LEU A 122 -14.59 -15.96 -20.66
CA LEU A 122 -13.58 -15.49 -21.61
C LEU A 122 -13.37 -16.45 -22.78
N LEU A 123 -13.87 -17.69 -22.72
CA LEU A 123 -13.68 -18.72 -23.74
C LEU A 123 -14.01 -18.24 -25.16
N PRO A 124 -15.11 -17.51 -25.43
CA PRO A 124 -15.39 -17.00 -26.77
C PRO A 124 -14.34 -16.00 -27.27
N LEU A 125 -13.79 -15.18 -26.36
CA LEU A 125 -12.73 -14.23 -26.69
C LEU A 125 -11.40 -14.96 -26.95
N LEU A 126 -11.06 -15.95 -26.13
CA LEU A 126 -9.85 -16.75 -26.28
C LEU A 126 -9.86 -17.55 -27.58
N ALA A 127 -11.00 -18.09 -27.97
CA ALA A 127 -11.16 -18.82 -29.23
C ALA A 127 -11.05 -17.92 -30.48
N ARG A 128 -11.51 -16.63 -30.38
CA ARG A 128 -11.48 -15.65 -31.50
C ARG A 128 -10.13 -14.95 -31.64
N ALA A 129 -9.43 -14.72 -30.54
CA ALA A 129 -8.22 -13.88 -30.51
C ALA A 129 -6.97 -14.58 -31.08
N GLY A 130 -7.13 -15.75 -31.73
CA GLY A 130 -6.01 -16.54 -32.20
C GLY A 130 -5.31 -17.27 -31.07
N ALA A 131 -4.22 -17.95 -31.40
CA ALA A 131 -3.55 -18.85 -30.47
C ALA A 131 -3.05 -18.14 -29.21
N LEU A 132 -3.44 -18.67 -28.04
CA LEU A 132 -2.78 -18.39 -26.78
C LEU A 132 -1.28 -18.67 -26.95
N ARG A 133 -0.43 -17.73 -26.57
CA ARG A 133 1.02 -17.85 -26.74
C ARG A 133 1.76 -17.55 -25.45
N PRO A 134 2.95 -18.15 -25.26
CA PRO A 134 3.80 -17.80 -24.15
C PRO A 134 4.16 -16.30 -24.18
N VAL A 135 3.87 -15.63 -23.10
CA VAL A 135 4.09 -14.21 -22.90
C VAL A 135 5.40 -13.95 -22.16
N PHE A 136 5.62 -14.70 -21.10
CA PHE A 136 6.83 -14.73 -20.32
C PHE A 136 7.00 -16.12 -19.71
N ARG A 137 8.20 -16.35 -19.17
CA ARG A 137 8.58 -17.61 -18.55
C ARG A 137 9.20 -17.38 -17.19
N THR A 138 8.98 -18.31 -16.26
CA THR A 138 9.76 -18.39 -15.03
C THR A 138 10.61 -19.64 -15.05
N GLU A 139 11.90 -19.50 -14.73
CA GLU A 139 12.86 -20.59 -14.62
C GLU A 139 13.57 -20.47 -13.27
N PHE A 140 13.36 -21.43 -12.38
CA PHE A 140 13.93 -21.40 -11.04
C PHE A 140 14.10 -22.79 -10.43
N GLU A 141 15.03 -22.89 -9.50
CA GLU A 141 15.14 -24.03 -8.59
C GLU A 141 14.23 -23.76 -7.39
N ARG A 142 13.33 -24.68 -7.09
CA ARG A 142 12.49 -24.72 -5.90
C ARG A 142 13.05 -25.73 -4.93
N THR A 143 13.23 -25.36 -3.67
CA THR A 143 13.48 -26.27 -2.57
C THR A 143 12.29 -26.21 -1.63
N THR A 144 11.67 -27.36 -1.33
CA THR A 144 10.47 -27.45 -0.49
C THR A 144 10.71 -28.22 0.79
N TRP A 145 10.04 -27.79 1.84
CA TRP A 145 9.96 -28.43 3.16
C TRP A 145 8.50 -28.52 3.57
N ASP A 146 8.06 -29.70 4.00
CA ASP A 146 6.76 -29.87 4.64
C ASP A 146 6.91 -29.59 6.13
N ILE A 147 6.17 -28.64 6.63
CA ILE A 147 6.29 -28.15 8.01
C ILE A 147 4.98 -28.43 8.75
N VAL A 148 5.10 -29.07 9.90
CA VAL A 148 4.01 -29.33 10.84
C VAL A 148 4.36 -28.65 12.16
N LEU A 149 3.55 -27.70 12.58
CA LEU A 149 3.66 -26.99 13.84
C LEU A 149 2.30 -27.04 14.56
N ASP A 150 2.23 -27.81 15.64
CA ASP A 150 1.01 -28.07 16.38
C ASP A 150 -0.14 -28.55 15.42
N ALA A 151 -1.21 -27.76 15.33
CA ALA A 151 -2.37 -28.04 14.47
C ALA A 151 -2.27 -27.40 13.07
N VAL A 152 -1.11 -26.82 12.70
CA VAL A 152 -0.93 -26.12 11.44
C VAL A 152 0.04 -26.90 10.54
N GLN A 153 -0.37 -27.10 9.29
CA GLN A 153 0.43 -27.76 8.26
C GLN A 153 0.59 -26.82 7.07
N PHE A 154 1.81 -26.67 6.58
CA PHE A 154 2.11 -25.85 5.41
C PHE A 154 3.38 -26.30 4.70
N GLU A 155 3.50 -25.96 3.43
CA GLU A 155 4.72 -26.12 2.64
C GLU A 155 5.51 -24.81 2.65
N ALA A 156 6.80 -24.87 2.94
CA ALA A 156 7.75 -23.79 2.71
C ALA A 156 8.50 -24.04 1.41
N ALA A 157 8.39 -23.15 0.42
CA ALA A 157 8.99 -23.25 -0.88
C ALA A 157 9.95 -22.09 -1.14
N LEU A 158 11.26 -22.37 -1.20
CA LEU A 158 12.29 -21.40 -1.53
C LEU A 158 12.60 -21.45 -3.03
N ASP A 159 12.28 -20.37 -3.74
CA ASP A 159 12.45 -20.24 -5.19
C ASP A 159 13.63 -19.32 -5.52
N LEU A 160 14.58 -19.84 -6.31
CA LEU A 160 15.76 -19.10 -6.77
C LEU A 160 15.92 -19.24 -8.28
N GLY A 161 15.87 -18.13 -9.01
CA GLY A 161 15.98 -18.14 -10.46
C GLY A 161 15.64 -16.81 -11.12
N ALA A 162 14.86 -16.85 -12.19
CA ALA A 162 14.54 -15.66 -12.95
C ALA A 162 13.16 -15.73 -13.62
N VAL A 163 12.62 -14.55 -13.86
CA VAL A 163 11.52 -14.29 -14.79
C VAL A 163 12.11 -13.77 -16.09
N ARG A 164 11.69 -14.31 -17.23
CA ARG A 164 12.18 -13.93 -18.56
C ARG A 164 11.03 -13.57 -19.48
N ALA A 165 11.14 -12.44 -20.17
CA ALA A 165 10.17 -12.00 -21.18
C ALA A 165 10.88 -11.58 -22.45
N GLY A 166 10.19 -11.64 -23.60
CA GLY A 166 10.76 -11.36 -24.91
C GLY A 166 11.56 -12.52 -25.50
N ARG A 167 12.14 -12.32 -26.68
CA ARG A 167 12.95 -13.32 -27.40
C ARG A 167 14.20 -12.68 -28.01
N GLY A 168 15.26 -13.46 -28.22
CA GLY A 168 16.49 -13.01 -28.85
C GLY A 168 17.11 -11.81 -28.11
N ARG A 169 17.54 -10.80 -28.85
CA ARG A 169 18.16 -9.58 -28.31
C ARG A 169 17.22 -8.70 -27.49
N ALA A 170 15.90 -8.86 -27.67
CA ALA A 170 14.87 -8.14 -26.90
C ALA A 170 14.47 -8.88 -25.60
N ALA A 171 15.15 -9.96 -25.26
CA ALA A 171 14.89 -10.70 -24.03
C ALA A 171 15.31 -9.87 -22.81
N VAL A 172 14.38 -9.68 -21.87
CA VAL A 172 14.63 -9.05 -20.57
C VAL A 172 14.49 -10.08 -19.46
N THR A 173 15.31 -9.96 -18.42
CA THR A 173 15.36 -10.90 -17.31
C THR A 173 15.30 -10.14 -15.99
N ALA A 174 14.46 -10.62 -15.06
CA ALA A 174 14.40 -10.12 -13.69
C ALA A 174 14.70 -11.27 -12.71
N PRO A 175 15.48 -11.03 -11.65
CA PRO A 175 15.80 -12.05 -10.66
C PRO A 175 14.55 -12.46 -9.87
N LEU A 176 14.53 -13.73 -9.46
CA LEU A 176 13.53 -14.33 -8.58
C LEU A 176 14.25 -14.92 -7.37
N CYS A 177 13.93 -14.40 -6.18
CA CYS A 177 14.45 -14.91 -4.92
C CYS A 177 13.39 -14.68 -3.85
N GLU A 178 12.60 -15.72 -3.55
CA GLU A 178 11.46 -15.61 -2.64
C GLU A 178 11.20 -16.91 -1.89
N LEU A 179 10.61 -16.77 -0.70
CA LEU A 179 10.05 -17.85 0.10
C LEU A 179 8.53 -17.75 0.01
N GLU A 180 7.87 -18.83 -0.39
CA GLU A 180 6.42 -18.99 -0.33
C GLU A 180 6.09 -19.94 0.82
N LEU A 181 5.13 -19.57 1.67
CA LEU A 181 4.56 -20.41 2.71
C LEU A 181 3.12 -20.68 2.31
N GLU A 182 2.81 -21.93 1.95
CA GLU A 182 1.50 -22.35 1.46
C GLU A 182 0.80 -23.21 2.50
N LEU A 183 -0.36 -22.75 2.99
CA LEU A 183 -1.14 -23.42 4.01
C LEU A 183 -1.80 -24.69 3.46
N ARG A 184 -1.60 -25.80 4.16
CA ARG A 184 -2.29 -27.07 3.90
C ARG A 184 -3.43 -27.32 4.90
N GLY A 185 -3.31 -26.79 6.11
CA GLY A 185 -4.36 -26.87 7.15
C GLY A 185 -4.05 -26.00 8.36
N GLY A 186 -5.07 -25.53 9.05
CA GLY A 186 -4.96 -24.71 10.24
C GLY A 186 -5.21 -23.21 10.03
N ASP A 187 -4.76 -22.37 10.96
CA ASP A 187 -4.93 -20.92 10.92
C ASP A 187 -3.94 -20.24 9.97
N PRO A 188 -4.40 -19.50 8.95
CA PRO A 188 -3.53 -18.75 8.05
C PRO A 188 -2.59 -17.75 8.75
N ALA A 189 -2.94 -17.26 9.95
CA ALA A 189 -2.10 -16.35 10.70
C ALA A 189 -0.78 -16.99 11.16
N ALA A 190 -0.75 -18.32 11.32
CA ALA A 190 0.44 -19.07 11.69
C ALA A 190 1.58 -18.94 10.66
N LEU A 191 1.25 -18.74 9.38
CA LEU A 191 2.28 -18.47 8.36
C LEU A 191 3.04 -17.17 8.64
N ILE A 192 2.34 -16.15 9.17
CA ILE A 192 2.97 -14.88 9.56
C ILE A 192 3.80 -15.05 10.83
N ASP A 193 3.27 -15.80 11.80
CA ASP A 193 3.97 -16.08 13.07
C ASP A 193 5.25 -16.87 12.77
N PHE A 194 5.21 -17.91 11.95
CA PHE A 194 6.39 -18.65 11.50
C PHE A 194 7.43 -17.76 10.79
N ALA A 195 7.01 -16.87 9.91
CA ALA A 195 7.92 -15.95 9.24
C ALA A 195 8.57 -14.95 10.25
N LEU A 196 7.86 -14.56 11.30
CA LEU A 196 8.40 -13.73 12.39
C LEU A 196 9.43 -14.50 13.23
N ASP A 197 9.18 -15.78 13.49
CA ASP A 197 10.09 -16.65 14.25
C ASP A 197 11.39 -16.91 13.48
N LEU A 198 11.32 -17.13 12.17
CA LEU A 198 12.51 -17.23 11.30
C LEU A 198 13.37 -15.97 11.36
N MET A 199 12.79 -14.82 11.69
CA MET A 199 13.50 -13.54 11.82
C MET A 199 13.90 -13.21 13.28
N ALA A 200 13.52 -14.01 14.28
CA ALA A 200 13.77 -13.69 15.69
C ALA A 200 15.26 -13.68 16.08
N PRO A 201 16.14 -14.60 15.65
CA PRO A 201 17.53 -14.63 16.04
C PRO A 201 18.34 -13.41 15.57
N ARG A 202 19.46 -13.12 16.24
CA ARG A 202 20.44 -12.13 15.75
C ARG A 202 20.97 -12.54 14.38
N GLY A 203 21.03 -11.56 13.47
CA GLY A 203 21.51 -11.80 12.11
C GLY A 203 20.55 -12.65 11.26
N ALA A 204 19.30 -12.81 11.64
CA ALA A 204 18.28 -13.55 10.88
C ALA A 204 18.10 -13.02 9.46
N PRO A 205 17.57 -13.84 8.54
CA PRO A 205 17.24 -13.41 7.18
C PRO A 205 16.17 -12.33 7.20
N ALA A 206 16.20 -11.39 6.25
CA ALA A 206 15.13 -10.42 6.06
C ALA A 206 14.06 -11.01 5.13
N LEU A 207 12.90 -11.31 5.67
CA LEU A 207 11.76 -11.92 4.96
C LEU A 207 10.67 -10.86 4.77
N ARG A 208 10.78 -10.06 3.69
CA ARG A 208 9.85 -8.94 3.45
C ARG A 208 8.61 -9.42 2.68
N PRO A 209 7.38 -9.12 3.17
CA PRO A 209 6.16 -9.50 2.45
C PRO A 209 6.12 -8.96 1.03
N LEU A 210 5.77 -9.81 0.06
CA LEU A 210 5.57 -9.48 -1.34
C LEU A 210 4.08 -9.43 -1.68
N LEU A 211 3.68 -8.39 -2.41
CA LEU A 211 2.32 -8.23 -2.90
C LEU A 211 2.14 -8.85 -4.30
N ASP A 212 3.15 -8.70 -5.14
CA ASP A 212 3.11 -9.15 -6.53
C ASP A 212 3.41 -10.64 -6.64
N SER A 213 2.55 -11.35 -7.37
CA SER A 213 2.82 -12.73 -7.77
C SER A 213 3.88 -12.79 -8.89
N LYS A 214 4.46 -13.99 -9.12
CA LYS A 214 5.31 -14.27 -10.30
C LYS A 214 4.60 -13.87 -11.60
N ALA A 215 3.28 -14.14 -11.68
CA ALA A 215 2.46 -13.76 -12.83
C ALA A 215 2.40 -12.25 -13.04
N THR A 216 2.13 -11.47 -12.00
CA THR A 216 2.08 -10.00 -12.06
C THR A 216 3.43 -9.40 -12.46
N ARG A 217 4.53 -9.90 -11.85
CA ARG A 217 5.88 -9.42 -12.17
C ARG A 217 6.29 -9.77 -13.61
N GLY A 218 5.95 -10.98 -14.07
CA GLY A 218 6.25 -11.43 -15.42
C GLY A 218 5.47 -10.69 -16.50
N ASP A 219 4.18 -10.44 -16.27
CA ASP A 219 3.35 -9.66 -17.19
C ASP A 219 3.86 -8.22 -17.31
N ARG A 220 4.21 -7.58 -16.20
CA ARG A 220 4.83 -6.24 -16.19
C ARG A 220 6.16 -6.22 -16.94
N LEU A 221 7.03 -7.19 -16.68
CA LEU A 221 8.31 -7.34 -17.39
C LEU A 221 8.11 -7.48 -18.90
N ALA A 222 7.12 -8.27 -19.31
CA ALA A 222 6.80 -8.49 -20.72
C ALA A 222 6.23 -7.24 -21.43
N ARG A 223 5.67 -6.29 -20.67
CA ARG A 223 5.20 -4.99 -21.19
C ARG A 223 6.29 -3.90 -21.14
N GLY A 224 7.48 -4.22 -20.62
CA GLY A 224 8.53 -3.23 -20.40
C GLY A 224 8.17 -2.18 -19.34
N GLU A 225 7.25 -2.51 -18.45
CA GLU A 225 6.77 -1.60 -17.41
C GLU A 225 7.56 -1.77 -16.12
N THR A 226 7.82 -0.66 -15.47
CA THR A 226 8.35 -0.64 -14.10
C THR A 226 7.22 -0.80 -13.07
N ALA A 227 7.58 -0.99 -11.79
CA ALA A 227 6.60 -1.00 -10.73
C ALA A 227 5.80 0.30 -10.71
N ALA A 228 4.47 0.20 -10.67
CA ALA A 228 3.59 1.35 -10.62
C ALA A 228 3.51 1.92 -9.20
N VAL A 229 3.47 3.24 -9.11
CA VAL A 229 3.24 3.95 -7.85
C VAL A 229 1.82 3.68 -7.36
N THR A 230 1.68 3.18 -6.14
CA THR A 230 0.38 2.96 -5.49
C THR A 230 0.00 4.18 -4.67
N LYS A 231 -1.07 4.87 -5.08
CA LYS A 231 -1.48 6.12 -4.44
C LYS A 231 -2.11 5.89 -3.06
N ALA A 232 -1.65 6.64 -2.06
CA ALA A 232 -2.20 6.69 -0.70
C ALA A 232 -3.36 7.68 -0.58
N GLY A 233 -4.23 7.73 -1.58
CA GLY A 233 -5.36 8.67 -1.66
C GLY A 233 -6.48 8.39 -0.65
N ALA A 234 -7.26 9.42 -0.31
CA ALA A 234 -8.36 9.32 0.65
C ALA A 234 -9.44 8.31 0.21
N SER A 235 -9.73 8.24 -1.09
CA SER A 235 -10.72 7.30 -1.66
C SER A 235 -10.37 5.85 -1.38
N GLY A 236 -9.11 5.43 -1.55
CA GLY A 236 -8.67 4.07 -1.26
C GLY A 236 -8.84 3.70 0.22
N PHE A 237 -8.51 4.62 1.14
CA PHE A 237 -8.70 4.39 2.57
C PHE A 237 -10.18 4.32 2.98
N ARG A 238 -11.08 5.09 2.33
CA ARG A 238 -12.52 4.98 2.54
C ARG A 238 -13.09 3.68 1.97
N ALA A 239 -12.72 3.34 0.75
CA ALA A 239 -13.16 2.10 0.09
C ALA A 239 -12.75 0.83 0.86
N ALA A 240 -11.69 0.91 1.65
CA ALA A 240 -11.24 -0.19 2.51
C ALA A 240 -12.10 -0.38 3.77
N LEU A 241 -12.93 0.61 4.16
CA LEU A 241 -13.77 0.49 5.35
C LEU A 241 -14.91 -0.50 5.14
N PRO A 242 -15.19 -1.38 6.12
CA PRO A 242 -16.39 -2.18 6.10
C PRO A 242 -17.67 -1.32 6.16
N ARG A 243 -18.78 -1.89 5.78
CA ARG A 243 -20.08 -1.22 5.93
C ARG A 243 -20.41 -1.04 7.42
N ASN A 244 -20.70 0.19 7.86
CA ASN A 244 -21.01 0.55 9.24
C ASN A 244 -20.01 0.03 10.30
N PRO A 245 -18.70 0.27 10.14
CA PRO A 245 -17.69 -0.31 11.01
C PRO A 245 -17.75 0.27 12.43
N THR A 246 -17.34 -0.51 13.40
CA THR A 246 -16.92 -0.01 14.71
C THR A 246 -15.62 0.79 14.61
N THR A 247 -15.23 1.51 15.64
CA THR A 247 -13.96 2.27 15.60
C THR A 247 -12.73 1.36 15.52
N ALA A 248 -12.78 0.15 16.07
CA ALA A 248 -11.69 -0.82 16.01
C ALA A 248 -11.59 -1.46 14.61
N GLU A 249 -12.71 -1.86 14.02
CA GLU A 249 -12.74 -2.39 12.64
C GLU A 249 -12.28 -1.33 11.63
N ALA A 250 -12.71 -0.08 11.79
CA ALA A 250 -12.24 1.01 10.95
C ALA A 250 -10.71 1.21 11.07
N LEU A 251 -10.16 1.08 12.28
CA LEU A 251 -8.70 1.17 12.47
C LEU A 251 -7.97 0.02 11.79
N ARG A 252 -8.47 -1.24 11.92
CA ARG A 252 -7.88 -2.40 11.25
C ARG A 252 -7.90 -2.24 9.74
N ALA A 253 -9.01 -1.82 9.17
CA ALA A 253 -9.15 -1.60 7.74
C ALA A 253 -8.17 -0.51 7.22
N VAL A 254 -8.04 0.61 7.94
CA VAL A 254 -7.08 1.67 7.60
C VAL A 254 -5.63 1.18 7.68
N VAL A 255 -5.28 0.41 8.71
CA VAL A 255 -3.92 -0.10 8.86
C VAL A 255 -3.63 -1.19 7.82
N ALA A 256 -4.59 -2.07 7.52
CA ALA A 256 -4.44 -3.08 6.47
C ALA A 256 -4.19 -2.43 5.09
N HIS A 257 -5.04 -1.49 4.68
CA HIS A 257 -4.88 -0.76 3.42
C HIS A 257 -3.58 0.06 3.40
N GLY A 258 -3.28 0.76 4.49
CA GLY A 258 -2.05 1.54 4.60
C GLY A 258 -0.78 0.67 4.54
N THR A 259 -0.80 -0.53 5.11
CA THR A 259 0.29 -1.50 5.03
C THR A 259 0.47 -2.00 3.59
N HIS A 260 -0.64 -2.29 2.89
CA HIS A 260 -0.61 -2.64 1.46
C HIS A 260 0.03 -1.54 0.61
N VAL A 261 -0.43 -0.29 0.75
CA VAL A 261 0.13 0.86 0.01
C VAL A 261 1.61 1.09 0.35
N MET A 262 1.98 0.98 1.62
CA MET A 262 3.37 1.11 2.07
C MET A 262 4.26 0.03 1.43
N LEU A 263 3.84 -1.24 1.48
CA LEU A 263 4.57 -2.36 0.88
C LEU A 263 4.73 -2.21 -0.63
N ALA A 264 3.66 -1.88 -1.35
CA ALA A 264 3.70 -1.69 -2.80
C ALA A 264 4.73 -0.62 -3.23
N ASN A 265 4.76 0.50 -2.51
CA ASN A 265 5.71 1.58 -2.80
C ASN A 265 7.15 1.26 -2.36
N VAL A 266 7.33 0.53 -1.26
CA VAL A 266 8.65 0.03 -0.85
C VAL A 266 9.18 -0.99 -1.86
N ASP A 267 8.32 -1.87 -2.36
CA ASP A 267 8.68 -2.81 -3.44
C ASP A 267 9.13 -2.06 -4.69
N GLY A 268 8.36 -1.08 -5.15
CA GLY A 268 8.71 -0.24 -6.28
C GLY A 268 10.05 0.47 -6.07
N LEU A 269 10.28 1.04 -4.89
CA LEU A 269 11.55 1.68 -4.53
C LEU A 269 12.74 0.71 -4.59
N LEU A 270 12.59 -0.55 -4.15
CA LEU A 270 13.67 -1.53 -4.09
C LEU A 270 13.95 -2.22 -5.42
N GLN A 271 12.96 -2.37 -6.30
CA GLN A 271 13.10 -3.01 -7.61
C GLN A 271 13.88 -2.17 -8.64
N LEU A 272 14.01 -0.87 -8.42
CA LEU A 272 14.65 0.03 -9.36
C LEU A 272 16.12 0.24 -9.00
N ASP A 273 17.06 -0.28 -9.80
CA ASP A 273 18.50 -0.06 -9.58
C ASP A 273 18.89 1.40 -9.76
N ARG A 274 18.36 2.08 -10.77
CA ARG A 274 18.59 3.51 -11.07
C ARG A 274 17.28 4.18 -11.52
N PRO A 275 16.33 4.43 -10.60
CA PRO A 275 15.09 5.07 -10.99
C PRO A 275 15.33 6.53 -11.40
N PRO A 276 14.54 7.05 -12.35
CA PRO A 276 14.42 8.48 -12.54
C PRO A 276 14.03 9.15 -11.22
N ARG A 277 14.61 10.33 -10.90
CA ARG A 277 14.42 11.00 -9.60
C ARG A 277 12.94 11.16 -9.23
N GLY A 278 12.12 11.66 -10.12
CA GLY A 278 10.69 11.87 -9.85
C GLY A 278 9.94 10.59 -9.48
N VAL A 279 10.26 9.46 -10.11
CA VAL A 279 9.64 8.16 -9.81
C VAL A 279 10.03 7.67 -8.42
N GLN A 280 11.32 7.79 -8.07
CA GLN A 280 11.82 7.39 -6.75
C GLN A 280 11.20 8.24 -5.63
N ALA A 281 11.15 9.56 -5.82
CA ALA A 281 10.56 10.51 -4.88
C ALA A 281 9.06 10.21 -4.64
N GLU A 282 8.34 9.81 -5.68
CA GLU A 282 6.92 9.51 -5.57
C GLU A 282 6.65 8.21 -4.80
N PHE A 283 7.46 7.15 -4.96
CA PHE A 283 7.36 5.97 -4.11
C PHE A 283 7.55 6.31 -2.62
N VAL A 284 8.58 7.08 -2.30
CA VAL A 284 8.85 7.53 -0.92
C VAL A 284 7.72 8.41 -0.40
N HIS A 285 7.21 9.33 -1.24
CA HIS A 285 6.08 10.18 -0.91
C HIS A 285 4.84 9.36 -0.53
N GLN A 286 4.45 8.41 -1.35
CA GLN A 286 3.24 7.61 -1.11
C GLN A 286 3.38 6.67 0.09
N ALA A 287 4.53 6.05 0.30
CA ALA A 287 4.82 5.27 1.51
C ALA A 287 4.71 6.15 2.78
N ARG A 288 5.28 7.38 2.74
CA ARG A 288 5.19 8.37 3.84
C ARG A 288 3.74 8.82 4.09
N VAL A 289 2.94 9.03 3.03
CA VAL A 289 1.52 9.38 3.15
C VAL A 289 0.73 8.24 3.79
N ALA A 290 0.95 6.98 3.37
CA ALA A 290 0.30 5.82 3.96
C ALA A 290 0.59 5.71 5.46
N LEU A 291 1.86 5.77 5.87
CA LEU A 291 2.28 5.78 7.28
C LEU A 291 1.64 6.93 8.08
N ARG A 292 1.56 8.11 7.49
CA ARG A 292 0.96 9.29 8.12
C ARG A 292 -0.55 9.11 8.32
N ARG A 293 -1.27 8.52 7.32
CA ARG A 293 -2.69 8.19 7.43
C ARG A 293 -2.95 7.14 8.50
N MET A 294 -2.19 6.04 8.53
CA MET A 294 -2.30 5.02 9.57
C MET A 294 -2.09 5.62 10.97
N ARG A 295 -1.04 6.40 11.16
CA ARG A 295 -0.73 7.06 12.45
C ARG A 295 -1.80 8.09 12.85
N SER A 296 -2.39 8.78 11.89
CA SER A 296 -3.48 9.73 12.16
C SER A 296 -4.77 9.00 12.53
N ALA A 297 -5.09 7.91 11.84
CA ALA A 297 -6.22 7.05 12.18
C ALA A 297 -6.06 6.42 13.58
N ALA A 298 -4.88 5.91 13.93
CA ALA A 298 -4.61 5.38 15.26
C ALA A 298 -4.87 6.44 16.37
N ARG A 299 -4.44 7.68 16.18
CA ARG A 299 -4.73 8.77 17.13
C ARG A 299 -6.21 9.16 17.19
N LEU A 300 -6.91 9.04 16.06
CA LEU A 300 -8.34 9.33 15.97
C LEU A 300 -9.19 8.22 16.58
N LEU A 301 -8.91 6.97 16.25
CA LEU A 301 -9.76 5.82 16.51
C LEU A 301 -9.37 5.08 17.81
N ASP A 302 -8.10 5.08 18.16
CA ASP A 302 -7.56 4.44 19.38
C ASP A 302 -6.87 5.46 20.30
N ARG A 303 -7.65 6.38 20.86
CA ARG A 303 -7.16 7.49 21.71
C ARG A 303 -6.37 7.05 22.93
N ARG A 304 -6.73 5.90 23.50
CA ARG A 304 -6.11 5.38 24.74
C ARG A 304 -4.92 4.47 24.47
N GLY A 305 -4.62 4.19 23.19
CA GLY A 305 -3.52 3.29 22.79
C GLY A 305 -3.71 1.84 23.22
N ARG A 306 -4.98 1.41 23.39
CA ARG A 306 -5.30 0.08 23.93
C ARG A 306 -5.40 -1.01 22.87
N ASP A 307 -5.65 -0.62 21.61
CA ASP A 307 -5.88 -1.55 20.52
C ASP A 307 -4.61 -1.75 19.68
N LEU A 308 -4.05 -0.69 19.10
CA LEU A 308 -2.79 -0.77 18.35
C LEU A 308 -1.60 -0.69 19.32
N PRO A 309 -0.75 -1.73 19.43
CA PRO A 309 0.38 -1.76 20.34
C PRO A 309 1.34 -0.57 20.17
N GLU A 310 1.87 -0.03 21.26
CA GLU A 310 2.79 1.12 21.20
C GLU A 310 4.07 0.77 20.43
N ALA A 311 4.58 -0.45 20.57
CA ALA A 311 5.72 -0.92 19.79
C ALA A 311 5.51 -0.80 18.28
N LEU A 312 4.30 -1.10 17.77
CA LEU A 312 3.98 -0.89 16.34
C LEU A 312 3.89 0.58 15.97
N ARG A 313 3.41 1.43 16.89
CA ARG A 313 3.38 2.88 16.69
C ARG A 313 4.78 3.46 16.61
N GLU A 314 5.72 2.94 17.41
CA GLU A 314 7.14 3.33 17.41
C GLU A 314 7.84 2.90 16.14
N GLU A 315 7.63 1.66 15.70
CA GLU A 315 8.21 1.17 14.46
C GLU A 315 7.67 1.94 13.23
N MET A 316 6.38 2.28 13.21
CA MET A 316 5.82 3.17 12.18
C MET A 316 6.41 4.58 12.25
N ARG A 317 6.74 5.11 13.45
CA ARG A 317 7.43 6.41 13.61
C ARG A 317 8.85 6.36 13.07
N TRP A 318 9.57 5.30 13.40
CA TRP A 318 10.92 5.08 12.90
C TRP A 318 10.98 5.09 11.38
N PHE A 319 10.18 4.25 10.72
CA PHE A 319 10.21 4.16 9.26
C PHE A 319 9.69 5.44 8.57
N ALA A 320 8.67 6.08 9.15
CA ALA A 320 8.19 7.37 8.67
C ALA A 320 9.24 8.49 8.79
N GLY A 321 10.13 8.42 9.77
CA GLY A 321 11.27 9.33 9.92
C GLY A 321 12.27 9.20 8.76
N LEU A 322 12.63 7.97 8.37
CA LEU A 322 13.50 7.70 7.24
C LEU A 322 12.90 8.20 5.90
N CYS A 323 11.60 7.90 5.67
CA CYS A 323 10.89 8.45 4.51
C CYS A 323 10.82 9.98 4.55
N GLY A 324 10.69 10.56 5.76
CA GLY A 324 10.68 12.01 5.97
C GLY A 324 11.99 12.66 5.56
N ALA A 325 13.11 12.15 6.09
CA ALA A 325 14.44 12.68 5.80
C ALA A 325 14.77 12.66 4.29
N ALA A 326 14.36 11.60 3.58
CA ALA A 326 14.53 11.54 2.12
C ALA A 326 13.62 12.57 1.41
N ARG A 327 12.31 12.59 1.74
CA ARG A 327 11.34 13.49 1.09
C ARG A 327 11.60 14.97 1.37
N ASP A 328 12.06 15.33 2.55
CA ASP A 328 12.36 16.71 2.89
C ASP A 328 13.52 17.26 2.01
N LEU A 329 14.46 16.38 1.61
CA LEU A 329 15.52 16.71 0.64
C LEU A 329 15.03 16.72 -0.82
N ASP A 330 14.05 15.86 -1.19
CA ASP A 330 13.39 15.99 -2.51
C ASP A 330 12.72 17.36 -2.64
N VAL A 331 11.89 17.74 -1.65
CA VAL A 331 11.19 19.04 -1.65
C VAL A 331 12.19 20.20 -1.67
N LEU A 332 13.26 20.11 -0.90
CA LEU A 332 14.28 21.15 -0.87
C LEU A 332 14.92 21.34 -2.25
N LEU A 333 15.36 20.24 -2.89
CA LEU A 333 16.09 20.28 -4.15
C LEU A 333 15.21 20.58 -5.37
N ASP A 334 14.00 20.02 -5.40
CA ASP A 334 13.16 20.03 -6.60
C ASP A 334 12.09 21.15 -6.56
N GLU A 335 11.75 21.65 -5.37
CA GLU A 335 10.67 22.63 -5.20
C GLU A 335 11.16 23.92 -4.52
N THR A 336 11.81 23.82 -3.34
CA THR A 336 12.08 25.01 -2.49
C THR A 336 13.27 25.82 -2.99
N LEU A 337 14.40 25.20 -3.30
CA LEU A 337 15.57 25.93 -3.82
C LEU A 337 15.25 26.63 -5.15
N PRO A 338 14.64 25.97 -6.16
CA PRO A 338 14.27 26.63 -7.41
C PRO A 338 13.27 27.79 -7.23
N ALA A 339 12.36 27.69 -6.23
CA ALA A 339 11.41 28.77 -5.93
C ALA A 339 12.11 29.99 -5.34
N LEU A 340 13.07 29.77 -4.43
CA LEU A 340 13.84 30.84 -3.80
C LEU A 340 14.85 31.50 -4.75
N GLU A 341 15.40 30.74 -5.71
CA GLU A 341 16.31 31.29 -6.74
C GLU A 341 15.60 32.23 -7.73
N ARG A 342 14.30 32.03 -8.00
CA ARG A 342 13.52 32.89 -8.89
C ARG A 342 13.32 34.30 -8.35
N ASP A 343 13.47 34.50 -7.05
CA ASP A 343 13.34 35.80 -6.38
C ASP A 343 14.65 36.63 -6.41
N GLY A 344 15.58 36.37 -7.36
CA GLY A 344 16.80 37.14 -7.55
C GLY A 344 18.00 36.73 -6.70
N THR A 345 17.96 35.57 -6.07
CA THR A 345 19.09 35.02 -5.32
C THR A 345 20.16 34.42 -6.26
N PRO A 346 21.50 34.65 -6.02
CA PRO A 346 22.53 34.06 -6.83
C PRO A 346 22.51 32.54 -6.86
N ARG A 347 22.85 31.93 -8.00
CA ARG A 347 22.92 30.46 -8.14
C ARG A 347 23.75 29.82 -7.02
N MET A 348 23.14 28.90 -6.30
CA MET A 348 23.73 28.27 -5.11
C MET A 348 24.30 26.89 -5.40
N ALA A 349 25.04 26.74 -6.51
CA ALA A 349 25.57 25.45 -6.95
C ALA A 349 26.36 24.68 -5.89
N ALA A 350 27.03 25.35 -4.97
CA ALA A 350 27.74 24.71 -3.86
C ALA A 350 26.78 24.12 -2.81
N VAL A 351 25.72 24.87 -2.45
CA VAL A 351 24.67 24.41 -1.54
C VAL A 351 23.94 23.21 -2.16
N GLU A 352 23.56 23.32 -3.42
CA GLU A 352 22.89 22.25 -4.15
C GLU A 352 23.74 20.97 -4.21
N ARG A 353 25.03 21.05 -4.54
CA ARG A 353 25.95 19.90 -4.54
C ARG A 353 25.97 19.21 -3.17
N THR A 354 26.08 19.97 -2.10
CA THR A 354 26.09 19.41 -0.74
C THR A 354 24.76 18.74 -0.39
N MET A 355 23.63 19.35 -0.76
CA MET A 355 22.31 18.77 -0.53
C MET A 355 22.10 17.51 -1.36
N ARG A 356 22.61 17.43 -2.59
CA ARG A 356 22.60 16.20 -3.42
C ARG A 356 23.37 15.05 -2.77
N VAL A 357 24.50 15.31 -2.12
CA VAL A 357 25.26 14.30 -1.35
C VAL A 357 24.43 13.82 -0.15
N ARG A 358 23.81 14.74 0.60
CA ARG A 358 22.91 14.38 1.72
C ARG A 358 21.70 13.58 1.23
N HIS A 359 21.10 13.96 0.13
CA HIS A 359 19.99 13.25 -0.52
C HIS A 359 20.37 11.80 -0.86
N ALA A 360 21.50 11.60 -1.55
CA ALA A 360 21.99 10.26 -1.87
C ALA A 360 22.22 9.40 -0.63
N ARG A 361 22.75 10.01 0.47
CA ARG A 361 22.94 9.33 1.75
C ARG A 361 21.60 8.95 2.40
N ALA A 362 20.62 9.85 2.41
CA ALA A 362 19.29 9.59 2.96
C ALA A 362 18.57 8.45 2.21
N TYR A 363 18.64 8.44 0.88
CA TYR A 363 18.07 7.36 0.07
C TYR A 363 18.78 6.03 0.26
N ARG A 364 20.11 6.00 0.39
CA ARG A 364 20.85 4.77 0.73
C ARG A 364 20.42 4.21 2.08
N ALA A 365 20.30 5.07 3.10
CA ALA A 365 19.83 4.66 4.43
C ALA A 365 18.40 4.14 4.39
N LEU A 366 17.50 4.81 3.67
CA LEU A 366 16.11 4.38 3.52
C LEU A 366 16.01 3.01 2.80
N ARG A 367 16.73 2.83 1.68
CA ARG A 367 16.73 1.55 0.95
C ARG A 367 17.31 0.41 1.78
N ALA A 368 18.40 0.65 2.50
CA ALA A 368 19.00 -0.33 3.41
C ALA A 368 18.03 -0.72 4.54
N ALA A 369 17.36 0.25 5.13
CA ALA A 369 16.34 -0.01 6.16
C ALA A 369 15.13 -0.77 5.61
N ALA A 370 14.63 -0.40 4.42
CA ALA A 370 13.50 -1.03 3.75
C ALA A 370 13.78 -2.49 3.34
N ALA A 371 15.05 -2.81 3.01
CA ALA A 371 15.49 -4.16 2.72
C ALA A 371 15.87 -4.97 3.99
N GLY A 372 15.86 -4.35 5.17
CA GLY A 372 16.34 -4.93 6.41
C GLY A 372 15.27 -5.69 7.21
N VAL A 373 15.75 -6.50 8.17
CA VAL A 373 14.90 -7.32 9.06
C VAL A 373 13.91 -6.47 9.85
N ARG A 374 14.30 -5.26 10.30
CA ARG A 374 13.43 -4.39 11.13
C ARG A 374 12.17 -3.99 10.37
N PHE A 375 12.30 -3.58 9.10
CA PHE A 375 11.16 -3.25 8.26
C PHE A 375 10.29 -4.46 7.93
N ALA A 376 10.92 -5.61 7.63
CA ALA A 376 10.21 -6.86 7.38
C ALA A 376 9.34 -7.28 8.59
N ARG A 377 9.91 -7.21 9.80
CA ARG A 377 9.17 -7.44 11.05
C ARG A 377 8.03 -6.45 11.26
N LEU A 378 8.26 -5.15 11.02
CA LEU A 378 7.20 -4.14 11.10
C LEU A 378 6.04 -4.51 10.17
N ALA A 379 6.31 -4.83 8.91
CA ALA A 379 5.30 -5.16 7.92
C ALA A 379 4.50 -6.42 8.32
N LEU A 380 5.18 -7.50 8.71
CA LEU A 380 4.53 -8.74 9.15
C LEU A 380 3.71 -8.55 10.43
N ARG A 381 4.23 -7.82 11.42
CA ARG A 381 3.49 -7.52 12.67
C ARG A 381 2.25 -6.66 12.41
N LEU A 382 2.30 -5.71 11.47
CA LEU A 382 1.12 -4.96 11.04
C LEU A 382 0.10 -5.89 10.35
N LEU A 383 0.54 -6.76 9.44
CA LEU A 383 -0.31 -7.76 8.80
C LEU A 383 -0.94 -8.72 9.82
N ARG A 384 -0.17 -9.17 10.82
CA ARG A 384 -0.65 -10.06 11.89
C ARG A 384 -1.70 -9.36 12.75
N TRP A 385 -1.40 -8.14 13.19
CA TRP A 385 -2.31 -7.35 14.02
C TRP A 385 -3.64 -7.07 13.32
N THR A 386 -3.63 -6.79 12.01
CA THR A 386 -4.88 -6.54 11.27
C THR A 386 -5.79 -7.76 11.15
N ARG A 387 -5.28 -8.94 11.44
CA ARG A 387 -6.02 -10.22 11.43
C ARG A 387 -6.49 -10.65 12.82
N THR A 388 -6.02 -10.01 13.89
CA THR A 388 -6.57 -10.29 15.22
C THR A 388 -8.02 -9.79 15.32
N PRO A 389 -8.89 -10.49 16.06
CA PRO A 389 -10.26 -10.03 16.27
C PRO A 389 -10.30 -8.58 16.80
N ALA A 390 -11.18 -7.77 16.24
CA ALA A 390 -11.35 -6.40 16.68
C ALA A 390 -12.06 -6.37 18.04
N PRO A 391 -11.58 -5.57 19.02
CA PRO A 391 -12.31 -5.42 20.27
C PRO A 391 -13.66 -4.74 20.03
N LYS A 392 -14.63 -5.06 20.90
CA LYS A 392 -15.95 -4.43 20.84
C LYS A 392 -15.82 -2.93 21.12
N THR A 393 -16.16 -2.11 20.16
CA THR A 393 -16.12 -0.64 20.26
C THR A 393 -17.34 -0.02 19.60
N PRO A 394 -17.72 1.22 19.98
CA PRO A 394 -18.85 1.90 19.37
C PRO A 394 -18.68 2.12 17.86
N ALA A 395 -19.82 2.25 17.16
CA ALA A 395 -19.84 2.57 15.73
C ALA A 395 -19.03 3.83 15.42
N PHE A 396 -18.25 3.78 14.35
CA PHE A 396 -17.39 4.88 13.92
C PHE A 396 -18.21 6.12 13.57
N ALA A 397 -19.31 5.96 12.82
CA ALA A 397 -20.19 7.06 12.43
C ALA A 397 -20.77 7.83 13.63
N ALA A 398 -21.08 7.16 14.74
CA ALA A 398 -21.58 7.80 15.95
C ALA A 398 -20.51 8.61 16.70
N ARG A 399 -19.24 8.27 16.54
CA ARG A 399 -18.12 8.92 17.23
C ARG A 399 -17.42 10.00 16.39
N ALA A 400 -17.51 9.92 15.06
CA ALA A 400 -16.83 10.83 14.13
C ALA A 400 -17.17 12.31 14.38
N PRO A 401 -18.43 12.76 14.51
CA PRO A 401 -18.78 14.17 14.70
C PRO A 401 -18.10 14.81 15.92
N ARG A 402 -18.17 14.14 17.07
CA ARG A 402 -17.55 14.65 18.31
C ARG A 402 -16.02 14.66 18.24
N ARG A 403 -15.42 13.79 17.45
CA ARG A 403 -13.97 13.73 17.26
C ARG A 403 -13.48 14.82 16.31
N LEU A 404 -14.20 15.05 15.22
CA LEU A 404 -13.91 16.13 14.27
C LEU A 404 -14.01 17.49 14.94
N GLU A 405 -15.07 17.74 15.74
CA GLU A 405 -15.22 19.00 16.47
C GLU A 405 -14.06 19.25 17.43
N ARG A 406 -13.61 18.23 18.17
CA ARG A 406 -12.43 18.37 19.04
C ARG A 406 -11.14 18.67 18.26
N LEU A 407 -10.96 18.08 17.08
CA LEU A 407 -9.79 18.35 16.24
C LEU A 407 -9.84 19.77 15.67
N ARG A 408 -11.03 20.22 15.25
CA ARG A 408 -11.27 21.59 14.78
C ARG A 408 -10.92 22.60 15.88
N LYS A 409 -11.52 22.43 17.07
CA LYS A 409 -11.27 23.32 18.20
C LYS A 409 -9.78 23.42 18.51
N ARG A 410 -9.08 22.29 18.62
CA ARG A 410 -7.63 22.25 18.88
C ARG A 410 -6.80 22.92 17.80
N LEU A 411 -7.23 22.82 16.52
CA LEU A 411 -6.57 23.52 15.43
C LEU A 411 -6.74 25.03 15.60
N LEU A 412 -7.95 25.50 15.79
CA LEU A 412 -8.27 26.93 15.90
C LEU A 412 -7.67 27.57 17.16
N ASP A 413 -7.76 26.88 18.31
CA ASP A 413 -7.13 27.33 19.56
C ASP A 413 -5.61 27.51 19.40
N SER A 414 -4.95 26.60 18.66
CA SER A 414 -3.51 26.67 18.42
C SER A 414 -3.10 27.66 17.34
N ALA A 415 -4.05 28.12 16.54
CA ALA A 415 -3.84 29.05 15.44
C ALA A 415 -4.27 30.48 15.80
N ALA A 416 -4.70 30.72 17.04
CA ALA A 416 -4.98 32.06 17.52
C ALA A 416 -3.71 32.91 17.36
N PHE A 417 -3.88 34.13 16.79
CA PHE A 417 -2.77 35.05 16.49
C PHE A 417 -1.63 34.38 15.67
N PHE A 418 -1.99 33.70 14.60
CA PHE A 418 -1.06 32.88 13.80
C PHE A 418 0.19 33.66 13.35
N THR A 419 0.04 34.92 13.02
CA THR A 419 1.14 35.81 12.59
C THR A 419 2.20 36.04 13.68
N ALA A 420 1.83 35.93 14.96
CA ALA A 420 2.72 36.08 16.11
C ALA A 420 3.38 34.73 16.54
N LEU A 421 2.98 33.61 15.96
CA LEU A 421 3.52 32.30 16.33
C LEU A 421 4.98 32.13 15.88
N GLU A 422 5.76 31.46 16.70
CA GLU A 422 7.10 31.00 16.35
C GLU A 422 7.07 29.75 15.44
N ALA A 423 8.17 29.45 14.73
CA ALA A 423 8.27 28.33 13.78
C ALA A 423 7.81 26.97 14.36
N PRO A 424 8.18 26.55 15.59
CA PRO A 424 7.67 25.30 16.16
C PRO A 424 6.16 25.29 16.39
N GLN A 425 5.59 26.45 16.73
CA GLN A 425 4.16 26.60 16.94
C GLN A 425 3.40 26.54 15.61
N ARG A 426 3.88 27.22 14.56
CA ARG A 426 3.34 27.12 13.19
C ARG A 426 3.40 25.68 12.66
N HIS A 427 4.49 24.98 12.89
CA HIS A 427 4.60 23.55 12.58
C HIS A 427 3.55 22.71 13.31
N ALA A 428 3.27 23.01 14.58
CA ALA A 428 2.21 22.33 15.33
C ALA A 428 0.81 22.60 14.74
N VAL A 429 0.52 23.83 14.29
CA VAL A 429 -0.73 24.16 13.55
C VAL A 429 -0.84 23.33 12.28
N ARG A 430 0.24 23.26 11.47
CA ARG A 430 0.29 22.43 10.25
C ARG A 430 -0.02 20.95 10.53
N ILE A 431 0.55 20.38 11.58
CA ILE A 431 0.26 18.99 12.00
C ILE A 431 -1.21 18.83 12.37
N ARG A 432 -1.82 19.79 13.09
CA ARG A 432 -3.24 19.76 13.48
C ARG A 432 -4.17 19.87 12.28
N ALA A 433 -3.87 20.76 11.32
CA ALA A 433 -4.61 20.88 10.06
C ALA A 433 -4.59 19.56 9.27
N LYS A 434 -3.43 18.91 9.13
CA LYS A 434 -3.33 17.60 8.48
C LYS A 434 -4.14 16.52 9.21
N ARG A 435 -4.13 16.52 10.54
CA ARG A 435 -4.93 15.56 11.33
C ARG A 435 -6.42 15.74 11.14
N LEU A 436 -6.89 16.98 11.12
CA LEU A 436 -8.31 17.29 10.88
C LEU A 436 -8.72 16.85 9.47
N ARG A 437 -7.91 17.14 8.43
CA ARG A 437 -8.20 16.73 7.06
C ARG A 437 -8.31 15.21 6.94
N TYR A 438 -7.34 14.45 7.43
CA TYR A 438 -7.38 12.99 7.33
C TYR A 438 -8.55 12.37 8.11
N ALA A 439 -8.91 12.96 9.24
CA ALA A 439 -10.09 12.53 9.99
C ALA A 439 -11.38 12.81 9.22
N LEU A 440 -11.48 13.99 8.59
CA LEU A 440 -12.62 14.38 7.77
C LEU A 440 -12.75 13.48 6.53
N GLU A 441 -11.67 13.28 5.81
CA GLU A 441 -11.61 12.41 4.64
C GLU A 441 -12.03 10.97 4.96
N LEU A 442 -11.60 10.45 6.11
CA LEU A 442 -11.97 9.10 6.55
C LEU A 442 -13.45 8.99 6.91
N ALA A 443 -14.01 10.04 7.50
CA ALA A 443 -15.40 10.08 7.94
C ALA A 443 -16.37 10.63 6.86
N ALA A 444 -15.89 10.93 5.66
CA ALA A 444 -16.64 11.66 4.63
C ALA A 444 -18.01 11.01 4.31
N ASP A 445 -18.06 9.68 4.22
CA ASP A 445 -19.28 8.95 3.86
C ASP A 445 -20.34 8.93 4.98
N THR A 446 -19.99 9.44 6.18
CA THR A 446 -20.93 9.61 7.30
C THR A 446 -21.59 10.98 7.37
N MET A 447 -21.33 11.86 6.39
CA MET A 447 -21.72 13.27 6.38
C MET A 447 -22.22 13.71 4.99
N PRO A 448 -22.91 14.89 4.89
CA PRO A 448 -23.34 15.43 3.60
C PRO A 448 -22.15 15.71 2.66
N VAL A 449 -22.19 15.15 1.45
CA VAL A 449 -21.09 15.19 0.47
C VAL A 449 -20.66 16.60 0.13
N ALA A 450 -21.59 17.50 -0.21
CA ALA A 450 -21.27 18.87 -0.60
C ALA A 450 -20.53 19.65 0.50
N ALA A 451 -21.01 19.55 1.74
CA ALA A 451 -20.40 20.22 2.88
C ALA A 451 -19.00 19.64 3.20
N THR A 452 -18.86 18.32 3.13
CA THR A 452 -17.59 17.64 3.36
C THR A 452 -16.56 18.01 2.29
N THR A 453 -16.97 18.04 1.01
CA THR A 453 -16.11 18.47 -0.10
C THR A 453 -15.65 19.93 0.07
N ALA A 454 -16.55 20.83 0.43
CA ALA A 454 -16.21 22.23 0.66
C ALA A 454 -15.20 22.42 1.81
N TRP A 455 -15.34 21.64 2.89
CA TRP A 455 -14.39 21.65 4.01
C TRP A 455 -13.03 21.06 3.64
N THR A 456 -13.03 19.95 2.88
CA THR A 456 -11.79 19.31 2.41
C THR A 456 -10.99 20.28 1.56
N ARG A 457 -11.61 20.98 0.60
CA ARG A 457 -10.95 22.00 -0.23
C ARG A 457 -10.35 23.14 0.59
N ARG A 458 -11.06 23.64 1.61
CA ARG A 458 -10.52 24.69 2.50
C ARG A 458 -9.31 24.21 3.29
N LEU A 459 -9.36 22.96 3.78
CA LEU A 459 -8.23 22.37 4.49
C LEU A 459 -7.05 22.08 3.56
N GLU A 460 -7.28 21.76 2.31
CA GLU A 460 -6.23 21.59 1.28
C GLU A 460 -5.53 22.92 1.04
N ALA A 461 -6.29 23.97 0.71
CA ALA A 461 -5.73 25.31 0.50
C ALA A 461 -4.94 25.83 1.73
N LEU A 462 -5.48 25.61 2.95
CA LEU A 462 -4.75 25.94 4.18
C LEU A 462 -3.46 25.14 4.32
N GLN A 463 -3.47 23.86 3.93
CA GLN A 463 -2.27 23.00 4.04
C GLN A 463 -1.21 23.35 3.01
N ASP A 464 -1.58 23.85 1.84
CA ASP A 464 -0.64 24.33 0.84
C ASP A 464 0.12 25.55 1.36
N LEU A 465 -0.59 26.52 1.95
CA LEU A 465 0.02 27.68 2.60
C LEU A 465 0.94 27.30 3.77
N LEU A 466 0.44 26.46 4.70
CA LEU A 466 1.23 25.96 5.83
C LEU A 466 2.37 25.04 5.37
N GLY A 467 2.22 24.40 4.22
CA GLY A 467 3.24 23.57 3.60
C GLY A 467 4.41 24.40 3.13
N ALA A 468 4.16 25.35 2.26
CA ALA A 468 5.17 26.24 1.70
C ALA A 468 5.92 27.03 2.79
N THR A 469 5.20 27.53 3.80
CA THR A 469 5.82 28.20 4.97
C THR A 469 6.78 27.28 5.71
N ASN A 470 6.34 26.05 6.04
CA ASN A 470 7.18 25.08 6.74
C ASN A 470 8.41 24.64 5.88
N ASP A 471 8.23 24.52 4.57
CA ASP A 471 9.31 24.04 3.69
C ASP A 471 10.39 25.13 3.54
N ALA A 472 10.02 26.41 3.55
CA ALA A 472 10.96 27.53 3.65
C ALA A 472 11.68 27.56 5.02
N GLU A 473 10.97 27.29 6.14
CA GLU A 473 11.59 27.21 7.47
C GLU A 473 12.58 26.04 7.56
N VAL A 474 12.21 24.86 7.03
CA VAL A 474 13.10 23.68 6.96
C VAL A 474 14.32 23.96 6.08
N ALA A 475 14.13 24.61 4.93
CA ALA A 475 15.23 25.02 4.06
C ALA A 475 16.20 25.94 4.80
N GLN A 476 15.69 26.96 5.49
CA GLN A 476 16.51 27.88 6.29
C GLN A 476 17.34 27.16 7.35
N GLN A 477 16.74 26.21 8.09
CA GLN A 477 17.43 25.43 9.12
C GLN A 477 18.46 24.48 8.52
N THR A 478 18.11 23.82 7.40
CA THR A 478 18.99 22.83 6.76
C THR A 478 20.24 23.47 6.18
N VAL A 479 20.10 24.63 5.53
CA VAL A 479 21.25 25.34 4.96
C VAL A 479 22.08 26.07 6.00
N ALA A 480 21.53 26.46 7.14
CA ALA A 480 22.27 27.07 8.24
C ALA A 480 23.39 26.14 8.76
N GLN A 481 23.24 24.83 8.60
CA GLN A 481 24.24 23.82 8.97
C GLN A 481 25.45 23.76 8.00
N LEU A 482 25.44 24.53 6.91
CA LEU A 482 26.51 24.55 5.90
C LEU A 482 27.56 25.66 6.15
N GLY A 483 27.46 26.35 7.28
CA GLY A 483 28.31 27.48 7.62
C GLY A 483 27.71 28.82 7.18
N ASP A 484 28.50 29.90 7.29
CA ASP A 484 28.02 31.27 7.06
C ASP A 484 28.62 31.87 5.76
N THR A 485 28.37 31.24 4.65
CA THR A 485 28.76 31.78 3.32
C THR A 485 27.76 32.84 2.83
N ALA A 486 28.15 33.70 1.90
CA ALA A 486 27.27 34.68 1.28
C ALA A 486 26.02 34.03 0.67
N ALA A 487 26.17 32.87 0.00
CA ALA A 487 25.07 32.08 -0.57
C ALA A 487 24.11 31.59 0.52
N VAL A 488 24.61 31.09 1.65
CA VAL A 488 23.79 30.65 2.77
C VAL A 488 23.03 31.81 3.42
N ARG A 489 23.68 32.98 3.61
CA ARG A 489 23.04 34.18 4.12
C ARG A 489 21.91 34.67 3.22
N SER A 490 22.14 34.71 1.89
CA SER A 490 21.16 35.12 0.89
C SER A 490 19.95 34.21 0.91
N LEU A 491 20.15 32.88 0.90
CA LEU A 491 19.05 31.91 0.96
C LEU A 491 18.22 32.04 2.25
N ARG A 492 18.89 32.20 3.38
CA ARG A 492 18.21 32.40 4.66
C ARG A 492 17.39 33.69 4.68
N ALA A 493 17.86 34.74 4.01
CA ALA A 493 17.11 35.99 3.87
C ALA A 493 15.88 35.80 2.98
N ALA A 494 16.03 35.16 1.81
CA ALA A 494 14.92 34.85 0.92
C ALA A 494 13.86 33.97 1.62
N ALA A 495 14.28 32.92 2.31
CA ALA A 495 13.38 32.06 3.08
C ALA A 495 12.62 32.84 4.19
N ARG A 496 13.29 33.73 4.92
CA ARG A 496 12.64 34.58 5.93
C ARG A 496 11.59 35.51 5.29
N ASN A 497 11.91 36.12 4.16
CA ASN A 497 10.98 37.01 3.46
C ASN A 497 9.75 36.24 2.97
N PHE A 498 9.96 35.03 2.40
CA PHE A 498 8.88 34.15 1.99
C PHE A 498 7.97 33.77 3.17
N VAL A 499 8.56 33.34 4.31
CA VAL A 499 7.80 33.03 5.52
C VAL A 499 6.97 34.25 5.95
N ARG A 500 7.59 35.43 6.03
CA ARG A 500 6.89 36.67 6.45
C ARG A 500 5.72 36.98 5.51
N GLY A 501 5.90 36.86 4.20
CA GLY A 501 4.86 37.08 3.20
C GLY A 501 3.70 36.07 3.28
N SER A 502 3.97 34.85 3.77
CA SER A 502 2.96 33.78 3.87
C SER A 502 2.07 33.83 5.12
N LEU A 503 2.46 34.61 6.15
CA LEU A 503 1.76 34.60 7.45
C LEU A 503 0.32 35.15 7.34
N MET A 504 0.12 36.32 6.76
CA MET A 504 -1.20 36.93 6.61
C MET A 504 -2.17 36.13 5.74
N PRO A 505 -1.77 35.59 4.56
CA PRO A 505 -2.61 34.69 3.78
C PRO A 505 -3.05 33.45 4.57
N THR A 506 -2.15 32.86 5.36
CA THR A 506 -2.44 31.68 6.19
C THR A 506 -3.43 32.02 7.31
N GLU A 507 -3.26 33.15 7.99
CA GLU A 507 -4.19 33.58 9.03
C GLU A 507 -5.60 33.84 8.47
N ARG A 508 -5.70 34.48 7.29
CA ARG A 508 -6.99 34.65 6.60
C ARG A 508 -7.66 33.32 6.28
N ALA A 509 -6.91 32.33 5.80
CA ALA A 509 -7.43 30.99 5.53
C ALA A 509 -7.93 30.28 6.80
N LEU A 510 -7.25 30.46 7.93
CA LEU A 510 -7.67 29.94 9.24
C LEU A 510 -8.97 30.61 9.72
N LEU A 511 -9.11 31.94 9.57
CA LEU A 511 -10.33 32.66 9.90
C LEU A 511 -11.52 32.25 9.01
N GLN A 512 -11.29 32.03 7.71
CA GLN A 512 -12.31 31.49 6.80
C GLN A 512 -12.75 30.09 7.20
N LEU A 513 -11.81 29.22 7.61
CA LEU A 513 -12.11 27.90 8.12
C LEU A 513 -12.91 27.95 9.43
N ALA A 514 -12.58 28.88 10.33
CA ALA A 514 -13.29 29.07 11.60
C ALA A 514 -14.78 29.46 11.41
N ARG A 515 -15.06 30.26 10.40
CA ARG A 515 -16.42 30.74 10.05
C ARG A 515 -17.22 29.75 9.21
N ALA A 516 -16.59 28.69 8.66
CA ALA A 516 -17.25 27.76 7.78
C ALA A 516 -18.23 26.83 8.56
N PRO A 517 -19.46 26.61 8.07
CA PRO A 517 -20.41 25.70 8.72
C PRO A 517 -19.89 24.27 8.70
N GLU A 518 -19.89 23.60 9.84
CA GLU A 518 -19.30 22.28 10.01
C GLU A 518 -20.18 21.17 9.42
N PRO A 519 -19.64 20.28 8.59
CA PRO A 519 -20.42 19.20 7.95
C PRO A 519 -20.92 18.15 8.96
N TRP A 520 -20.32 18.06 10.14
CA TRP A 520 -20.71 17.10 11.20
C TRP A 520 -21.73 17.63 12.18
N ARG A 521 -22.12 18.92 12.12
CA ARG A 521 -23.24 19.46 12.90
C ARG A 521 -24.53 19.17 12.16
N ARG A 522 -25.42 18.33 12.74
CA ARG A 522 -26.80 18.22 12.25
C ARG A 522 -27.44 19.60 12.29
N ARG A 523 -27.89 20.13 11.16
CA ARG A 523 -28.84 21.27 11.18
C ARG A 523 -30.01 20.82 12.04
N ARG A 524 -30.22 21.45 13.19
CA ARG A 524 -31.50 21.34 13.90
C ARG A 524 -32.57 21.66 12.87
N ALA A 525 -33.43 20.70 12.53
CA ALA A 525 -34.62 20.98 11.74
C ALA A 525 -35.28 22.17 12.42
N ARG A 526 -35.45 23.28 11.69
CA ARG A 526 -36.28 24.38 12.17
C ARG A 526 -37.61 23.74 12.50
N ARG A 527 -37.98 23.70 13.79
CA ARG A 527 -39.34 23.38 14.18
C ARG A 527 -40.22 24.35 13.39
N ALA A 528 -41.07 23.80 12.52
CA ALA A 528 -42.12 24.59 11.91
C ALA A 528 -42.88 25.34 13.03
N PRO A 529 -43.21 26.62 12.87
CA PRO A 529 -44.01 27.31 13.84
C PRO A 529 -45.29 26.52 14.04
N ARG A 530 -45.62 26.16 15.29
CA ARG A 530 -46.90 25.57 15.63
C ARG A 530 -47.96 26.55 15.18
N SER A 531 -48.78 26.14 14.23
CA SER A 531 -49.99 26.89 13.84
C SER A 531 -50.83 27.12 15.10
N PRO A 532 -51.27 28.36 15.38
CA PRO A 532 -52.16 28.56 16.51
C PRO A 532 -53.47 27.80 16.22
N ALA A 533 -53.85 26.89 17.11
CA ALA A 533 -55.11 26.19 17.04
C ALA A 533 -56.21 27.26 17.11
N ALA A 534 -57.06 27.33 16.07
CA ALA A 534 -58.28 28.09 16.07
C ALA A 534 -59.15 27.57 17.21
N LYS A 535 -59.38 28.45 18.17
CA LYS A 535 -60.51 28.27 19.13
C LYS A 535 -61.78 28.63 18.38
N ALA A 536 -62.67 27.68 18.24
CA ALA A 536 -64.10 27.87 18.07
C ALA A 536 -64.82 27.00 19.11
#